data_53e555086f5f45ed4a075fdd0a1178c4
#
_entry.id   53e555086f5f45ed4a075fdd0a1178c4
#
_cell.length_a   1.000
_cell.length_b   1.000
_cell.length_c   1.000
_cell.angle_alpha   90.00
_cell.angle_beta   90.00
_cell.angle_gamma   90.00
#
_symmetry.space_group_name_H-M   'P 1'
#
loop_
_entity.id
_entity.type
_entity.pdbx_description
1 polymer ?
#
loop_
_entity_poly.entity_id
_entity_poly.type
_entity_poly.pdbx_seq_one_letter_code
_entity_poly.pdbx_strand_id
1 'polypeptide(L)'
;MTMSQSVTTAVFERWVRNFAQLIADNREHLSELDAAIGDADHGSNMDRGMKAAVAALDESPPPNAGALLSKVGITLVSTVGGASGPLFGTMFIRMGGSLGTTDDTLAAGDVAAALRAGLGGVVDRGKPAPGDKTMYDALAPAVDALERSLADDGSLATALTAARDAARTGRDATTPMLARKGRASYLGERSIGHMDPGAASVALLIEAAADAAADAAADAAAEAADATP
;
A
#
# COMPACT_ATOMS: atom_id res chain seq x y z
N MET A 1 6.77 -9.69 -29.20
CA MET A 1 7.67 -9.39 -28.07
C MET A 1 7.08 -8.17 -27.40
N THR A 2 6.33 -8.37 -26.33
CA THR A 2 5.81 -7.30 -25.47
C THR A 2 7.02 -6.62 -24.83
N MET A 3 7.25 -5.34 -25.12
CA MET A 3 8.26 -4.55 -24.42
C MET A 3 7.91 -4.59 -22.94
N SER A 4 8.76 -5.21 -22.14
CA SER A 4 8.61 -5.22 -20.68
C SER A 4 8.65 -3.78 -20.22
N GLN A 5 7.55 -3.25 -19.74
CA GLN A 5 7.48 -1.89 -19.21
C GLN A 5 8.40 -1.83 -17.98
N SER A 6 9.48 -1.06 -18.11
CA SER A 6 10.41 -0.84 -17.00
C SER A 6 9.77 0.10 -15.96
N VAL A 7 9.83 -0.29 -14.70
CA VAL A 7 9.33 0.51 -13.58
C VAL A 7 10.49 1.29 -12.98
N THR A 8 10.37 2.61 -12.99
CA THR A 8 11.43 3.50 -12.49
C THR A 8 11.17 3.94 -11.04
N THR A 9 12.18 4.48 -10.39
CA THR A 9 12.03 5.11 -9.06
C THR A 9 10.95 6.20 -9.05
N ALA A 10 10.75 6.93 -10.15
CA ALA A 10 9.70 7.94 -10.29
C ALA A 10 8.28 7.37 -10.14
N VAL A 11 8.03 6.14 -10.57
CA VAL A 11 6.74 5.45 -10.39
C VAL A 11 6.48 5.17 -8.91
N PHE A 12 7.48 4.73 -8.17
CA PHE A 12 7.38 4.51 -6.72
C PHE A 12 7.20 5.84 -5.95
N GLU A 13 7.86 6.90 -6.39
CA GLU A 13 7.67 8.23 -5.80
C GLU A 13 6.24 8.73 -6.04
N ARG A 14 5.72 8.62 -7.27
CA ARG A 14 4.34 8.94 -7.61
C ARG A 14 3.36 8.12 -6.76
N TRP A 15 3.58 6.82 -6.62
CA TRP A 15 2.78 5.94 -5.77
C TRP A 15 2.72 6.43 -4.32
N VAL A 16 3.85 6.74 -3.70
CA VAL A 16 3.90 7.24 -2.32
C VAL A 16 3.19 8.58 -2.18
N ARG A 17 3.36 9.51 -3.14
CA ARG A 17 2.69 10.82 -3.13
C ARG A 17 1.19 10.69 -3.33
N ASN A 18 0.74 9.85 -4.25
CA ASN A 18 -0.68 9.54 -4.45
C ASN A 18 -1.28 8.92 -3.18
N PHE A 19 -0.59 7.99 -2.55
CA PHE A 19 -1.04 7.42 -1.28
C PHE A 19 -1.14 8.47 -0.17
N ALA A 20 -0.17 9.37 -0.05
CA ALA A 20 -0.22 10.47 0.91
C ALA A 20 -1.44 11.38 0.67
N GLN A 21 -1.74 11.69 -0.59
CA GLN A 21 -2.90 12.50 -0.96
C GLN A 21 -4.21 11.78 -0.64
N LEU A 22 -4.34 10.50 -1.02
CA LEU A 22 -5.54 9.70 -0.72
C LEU A 22 -5.77 9.57 0.78
N ILE A 23 -4.72 9.41 1.59
CA ILE A 23 -4.84 9.39 3.06
C ILE A 23 -5.32 10.76 3.58
N ALA A 24 -4.78 11.87 3.06
CA ALA A 24 -5.20 13.22 3.47
C ALA A 24 -6.66 13.49 3.14
N ASP A 25 -7.11 13.11 1.94
CA ASP A 25 -8.48 13.31 1.46
C ASP A 25 -9.49 12.44 2.23
N ASN A 26 -9.05 11.27 2.72
CA ASN A 26 -9.88 10.33 3.47
C ASN A 26 -9.62 10.39 4.99
N ARG A 27 -8.88 11.37 5.50
CA ARG A 27 -8.47 11.46 6.91
C ARG A 27 -9.64 11.37 7.88
N GLU A 28 -10.69 12.13 7.62
CA GLU A 28 -11.89 12.18 8.48
C GLU A 28 -12.63 10.85 8.44
N HIS A 29 -12.85 10.31 7.25
CA HIS A 29 -13.49 9.00 7.08
C HIS A 29 -12.74 7.87 7.78
N LEU A 30 -11.41 7.81 7.65
CA LEU A 30 -10.59 6.82 8.35
C LEU A 30 -10.65 6.97 9.88
N SER A 31 -10.74 8.21 10.38
CA SER A 31 -10.93 8.46 11.81
C SER A 31 -12.32 8.07 12.30
N GLU A 32 -13.37 8.27 11.48
CA GLU A 32 -14.74 7.82 11.77
C GLU A 32 -14.84 6.29 11.82
N LEU A 33 -14.21 5.59 10.89
CA LEU A 33 -14.12 4.13 10.93
C LEU A 33 -13.47 3.64 12.22
N ASP A 34 -12.39 4.28 12.61
CA ASP A 34 -11.67 3.94 13.84
C ASP A 34 -12.45 4.33 15.10
N ALA A 35 -13.21 5.43 15.09
CA ALA A 35 -14.07 5.82 16.20
C ALA A 35 -15.11 4.76 16.58
N ALA A 36 -15.56 3.98 15.59
CA ALA A 36 -16.54 2.94 15.78
C ALA A 36 -15.97 1.70 16.51
N ILE A 37 -14.67 1.41 16.31
CA ILE A 37 -14.03 0.17 16.81
C ILE A 37 -12.64 0.37 17.43
N GLY A 38 -12.20 1.63 17.60
CA GLY A 38 -10.87 1.99 18.10
C GLY A 38 -10.92 3.24 18.99
N ASP A 39 -9.96 4.15 18.77
CA ASP A 39 -9.79 5.40 19.54
C ASP A 39 -9.85 6.68 18.68
N ALA A 40 -10.38 6.58 17.46
CA ALA A 40 -10.64 7.70 16.53
C ALA A 40 -9.37 8.43 16.03
N ASP A 41 -8.20 7.81 16.09
CA ASP A 41 -6.96 8.48 15.78
C ASP A 41 -6.26 7.99 14.47
N HIS A 42 -6.77 6.89 13.87
CA HIS A 42 -6.12 6.24 12.73
C HIS A 42 -5.90 7.18 11.54
N GLY A 43 -6.94 7.88 11.09
CA GLY A 43 -6.84 8.79 9.94
C GLY A 43 -5.86 9.93 10.20
N SER A 44 -5.92 10.53 11.40
CA SER A 44 -5.01 11.61 11.81
C SER A 44 -3.57 11.14 11.94
N ASN A 45 -3.35 9.93 12.45
CA ASN A 45 -2.02 9.32 12.57
C ASN A 45 -1.43 8.99 11.21
N MET A 46 -2.20 8.40 10.30
CA MET A 46 -1.75 8.08 8.94
C MET A 46 -1.44 9.36 8.14
N ASP A 47 -2.30 10.38 8.18
CA ASP A 47 -2.08 11.66 7.51
C ASP A 47 -0.78 12.33 7.99
N ARG A 48 -0.59 12.41 9.31
CA ARG A 48 0.66 12.95 9.89
C ARG A 48 1.88 12.17 9.43
N GLY A 49 1.81 10.83 9.43
CA GLY A 49 2.91 9.97 9.02
C GLY A 49 3.25 10.11 7.54
N MET A 50 2.24 10.14 6.67
CA MET A 50 2.47 10.28 5.23
C MET A 50 2.99 11.67 4.86
N LYS A 51 2.51 12.74 5.50
CA LYS A 51 3.08 14.10 5.36
C LYS A 51 4.56 14.15 5.75
N ALA A 52 4.91 13.53 6.87
CA ALA A 52 6.30 13.45 7.30
C ALA A 52 7.16 12.62 6.32
N ALA A 53 6.62 11.53 5.76
CA ALA A 53 7.31 10.72 4.78
C ALA A 53 7.59 11.52 3.49
N VAL A 54 6.59 12.22 2.95
CA VAL A 54 6.76 13.09 1.76
C VAL A 54 7.78 14.18 2.04
N ALA A 55 7.69 14.88 3.16
CA ALA A 55 8.67 15.93 3.53
C ALA A 55 10.10 15.37 3.62
N ALA A 56 10.27 14.17 4.19
CA ALA A 56 11.57 13.53 4.24
C ALA A 56 12.12 13.18 2.85
N LEU A 57 11.26 12.75 1.89
CA LEU A 57 11.68 12.52 0.51
C LEU A 57 12.13 13.81 -0.16
N ASP A 58 11.40 14.93 0.05
CA ASP A 58 11.73 16.24 -0.52
C ASP A 58 13.04 16.80 0.02
N GLU A 59 13.29 16.63 1.34
CA GLU A 59 14.52 17.12 1.99
C GLU A 59 15.78 16.38 1.50
N SER A 60 15.67 15.08 1.26
CA SER A 60 16.78 14.24 0.82
C SER A 60 16.29 13.15 -0.10
N PRO A 61 16.20 13.40 -1.42
CA PRO A 61 15.72 12.42 -2.39
C PRO A 61 16.55 11.14 -2.37
N PRO A 62 15.90 9.98 -2.23
CA PRO A 62 16.61 8.70 -2.23
C PRO A 62 17.15 8.34 -3.63
N PRO A 63 18.28 7.62 -3.74
CA PRO A 63 18.90 7.30 -5.00
C PRO A 63 18.12 6.26 -5.83
N ASN A 64 17.29 5.45 -5.21
CA ASN A 64 16.55 4.35 -5.88
C ASN A 64 15.27 3.99 -5.13
N ALA A 65 14.43 3.16 -5.76
CA ALA A 65 13.14 2.75 -5.21
C ALA A 65 13.24 2.01 -3.86
N GLY A 66 14.27 1.17 -3.69
CA GLY A 66 14.50 0.44 -2.43
C GLY A 66 14.79 1.38 -1.26
N ALA A 67 15.68 2.37 -1.47
CA ALA A 67 15.98 3.40 -0.49
C ALA A 67 14.76 4.29 -0.21
N LEU A 68 13.97 4.62 -1.25
CA LEU A 68 12.75 5.41 -1.14
C LEU A 68 11.73 4.74 -0.20
N LEU A 69 11.37 3.49 -0.49
CA LEU A 69 10.40 2.76 0.32
C LEU A 69 10.91 2.53 1.75
N SER A 70 12.20 2.22 1.90
CA SER A 70 12.82 2.07 3.23
C SER A 70 12.73 3.35 4.04
N LYS A 71 12.99 4.51 3.43
CA LYS A 71 12.89 5.82 4.07
C LYS A 71 11.46 6.14 4.50
N VAL A 72 10.48 5.88 3.63
CA VAL A 72 9.06 5.99 3.98
C VAL A 72 8.74 5.13 5.20
N GLY A 73 9.14 3.85 5.17
CA GLY A 73 8.87 2.93 6.27
C GLY A 73 9.47 3.35 7.59
N ILE A 74 10.73 3.80 7.61
CA ILE A 74 11.42 4.32 8.83
C ILE A 74 10.68 5.54 9.38
N THR A 75 10.26 6.46 8.49
CA THR A 75 9.51 7.64 8.90
C THR A 75 8.15 7.27 9.50
N LEU A 76 7.42 6.32 8.91
CA LEU A 76 6.15 5.85 9.44
C LEU A 76 6.30 5.20 10.83
N VAL A 77 7.33 4.38 11.04
CA VAL A 77 7.60 3.79 12.38
C VAL A 77 7.77 4.87 13.44
N SER A 78 8.41 5.98 13.10
CA SER A 78 8.74 7.04 14.06
C SER A 78 7.63 8.08 14.27
N THR A 79 6.69 8.21 13.32
CA THR A 79 5.70 9.30 13.32
C THR A 79 4.26 8.86 13.48
N VAL A 80 3.92 7.63 13.08
CA VAL A 80 2.56 7.09 13.18
C VAL A 80 2.37 6.40 14.52
N GLY A 81 1.35 6.82 15.27
CA GLY A 81 0.99 6.21 16.55
C GLY A 81 0.28 4.85 16.40
N GLY A 82 0.06 4.21 17.54
CA GLY A 82 -0.69 2.96 17.60
C GLY A 82 -0.02 1.77 16.91
N ALA A 83 -0.80 0.81 16.48
CA ALA A 83 -0.31 -0.37 15.74
C ALA A 83 0.03 -0.07 14.28
N SER A 84 -0.56 0.96 13.70
CA SER A 84 -0.42 1.31 12.27
C SER A 84 1.01 1.70 11.91
N GLY A 85 1.70 2.48 12.75
CA GLY A 85 3.09 2.86 12.52
C GLY A 85 4.01 1.66 12.33
N PRO A 86 4.12 0.76 13.33
CA PRO A 86 4.90 -0.45 13.19
C PRO A 86 4.49 -1.37 12.03
N LEU A 87 3.20 -1.47 11.70
CA LEU A 87 2.73 -2.36 10.64
C LEU A 87 3.01 -1.78 9.23
N PHE A 88 2.53 -0.57 8.94
CA PHE A 88 2.81 0.09 7.66
C PHE A 88 4.30 0.36 7.48
N GLY A 89 4.98 0.81 8.54
CA GLY A 89 6.41 1.05 8.50
C GLY A 89 7.21 -0.22 8.18
N THR A 90 6.91 -1.36 8.85
CA THR A 90 7.57 -2.63 8.55
C THR A 90 7.25 -3.09 7.12
N MET A 91 6.02 -2.92 6.66
CA MET A 91 5.63 -3.23 5.29
C MET A 91 6.53 -2.48 4.29
N PHE A 92 6.64 -1.17 4.40
CA PHE A 92 7.47 -0.37 3.49
C PHE A 92 8.97 -0.69 3.60
N ILE A 93 9.50 -0.94 4.80
CA ILE A 93 10.89 -1.35 4.99
C ILE A 93 11.17 -2.70 4.29
N ARG A 94 10.26 -3.67 4.42
CA ARG A 94 10.41 -4.97 3.76
C ARG A 94 10.29 -4.87 2.25
N MET A 95 9.38 -4.03 1.74
CA MET A 95 9.28 -3.72 0.32
C MET A 95 10.60 -3.14 -0.21
N GLY A 96 11.13 -2.12 0.46
CA GLY A 96 12.39 -1.49 0.08
C GLY A 96 13.57 -2.46 0.12
N GLY A 97 13.64 -3.30 1.16
CA GLY A 97 14.69 -4.32 1.28
C GLY A 97 14.64 -5.38 0.16
N SER A 98 13.45 -5.71 -0.35
CA SER A 98 13.27 -6.64 -1.47
C SER A 98 13.78 -6.08 -2.80
N LEU A 99 13.66 -4.77 -3.03
CA LEU A 99 14.15 -4.10 -4.24
C LEU A 99 15.66 -3.87 -4.23
N GLY A 100 16.28 -3.87 -3.05
CA GLY A 100 17.72 -3.69 -2.91
C GLY A 100 18.19 -2.27 -3.21
N THR A 101 19.43 -2.16 -3.68
CA THR A 101 20.13 -0.88 -3.92
C THR A 101 20.44 -0.61 -5.40
N THR A 102 19.85 -1.37 -6.30
CA THR A 102 20.08 -1.19 -7.75
C THR A 102 19.36 0.05 -8.26
N ASP A 103 20.05 0.83 -9.10
CA ASP A 103 19.50 2.04 -9.74
C ASP A 103 18.74 1.72 -11.03
N ASP A 104 18.69 0.46 -11.40
CA ASP A 104 18.18 0.01 -12.68
C ASP A 104 16.64 -0.02 -12.72
N THR A 105 16.16 -0.05 -13.93
CA THR A 105 14.75 -0.25 -14.23
C THR A 105 14.28 -1.60 -13.70
N LEU A 106 13.25 -1.54 -12.86
CA LEU A 106 12.62 -2.71 -12.26
C LEU A 106 11.62 -3.35 -13.22
N ALA A 107 11.41 -4.64 -13.09
CA ALA A 107 10.35 -5.35 -13.78
C ALA A 107 9.04 -5.36 -12.99
N ALA A 108 7.92 -5.66 -13.64
CA ALA A 108 6.64 -5.85 -12.95
C ALA A 108 6.71 -6.92 -11.84
N GLY A 109 7.51 -7.97 -12.04
CA GLY A 109 7.77 -9.02 -11.05
C GLY A 109 8.45 -8.48 -9.78
N ASP A 110 9.30 -7.46 -9.89
CA ASP A 110 9.97 -6.85 -8.73
C ASP A 110 8.97 -6.08 -7.86
N VAL A 111 7.96 -5.43 -8.48
CA VAL A 111 6.86 -4.78 -7.75
C VAL A 111 6.05 -5.82 -6.98
N ALA A 112 5.73 -6.96 -7.59
CA ALA A 112 5.02 -8.03 -6.93
C ALA A 112 5.84 -8.64 -5.78
N ALA A 113 7.13 -8.90 -6.00
CA ALA A 113 8.04 -9.40 -4.97
C ALA A 113 8.14 -8.41 -3.78
N ALA A 114 8.21 -7.11 -4.06
CA ALA A 114 8.22 -6.09 -3.03
C ALA A 114 6.92 -6.10 -2.19
N LEU A 115 5.75 -6.11 -2.84
CA LEU A 115 4.47 -6.19 -2.13
C LEU A 115 4.34 -7.49 -1.33
N ARG A 116 4.82 -8.63 -1.87
CA ARG A 116 4.87 -9.91 -1.15
C ARG A 116 5.78 -9.82 0.08
N ALA A 117 6.95 -9.21 -0.03
CA ALA A 117 7.86 -8.97 1.09
C ALA A 117 7.21 -8.05 2.15
N GLY A 118 6.50 -7.01 1.72
CA GLY A 118 5.72 -6.13 2.58
C GLY A 118 4.64 -6.87 3.37
N LEU A 119 3.86 -7.72 2.68
CA LEU A 119 2.87 -8.60 3.32
C LEU A 119 3.55 -9.53 4.36
N GLY A 120 4.69 -10.11 4.02
CA GLY A 120 5.50 -10.89 4.96
C GLY A 120 5.86 -10.09 6.22
N GLY A 121 6.25 -8.83 6.05
CA GLY A 121 6.53 -7.92 7.16
C GLY A 121 5.32 -7.68 8.09
N VAL A 122 4.13 -7.52 7.50
CA VAL A 122 2.87 -7.40 8.27
C VAL A 122 2.57 -8.69 9.03
N VAL A 123 2.77 -9.86 8.39
CA VAL A 123 2.56 -11.17 9.03
C VAL A 123 3.55 -11.38 10.17
N ASP A 124 4.84 -11.11 9.98
CA ASP A 124 5.86 -11.25 11.00
C ASP A 124 5.57 -10.37 12.23
N ARG A 125 5.11 -9.15 11.99
CA ARG A 125 4.89 -8.15 13.03
C ARG A 125 3.58 -8.31 13.77
N GLY A 126 2.48 -8.51 13.03
CA GLY A 126 1.11 -8.55 13.56
C GLY A 126 0.57 -9.95 13.79
N LYS A 127 1.19 -10.96 13.18
CA LYS A 127 0.72 -12.35 13.18
C LYS A 127 -0.79 -12.48 12.91
N PRO A 128 -1.32 -11.79 11.88
CA PRO A 128 -2.72 -11.89 11.53
C PRO A 128 -3.02 -13.24 10.89
N ALA A 129 -4.27 -13.68 11.04
CA ALA A 129 -4.85 -14.75 10.26
C ALA A 129 -5.98 -14.19 9.37
N PRO A 130 -6.32 -14.86 8.26
CA PRO A 130 -7.49 -14.49 7.46
C PRO A 130 -8.76 -14.43 8.31
N GLY A 131 -9.51 -13.35 8.20
CA GLY A 131 -10.73 -13.12 8.96
C GLY A 131 -10.53 -12.56 10.37
N ASP A 132 -9.31 -12.13 10.73
CA ASP A 132 -9.02 -11.45 12.00
C ASP A 132 -9.54 -10.00 12.03
N LYS A 133 -10.03 -9.47 10.90
CA LYS A 133 -10.50 -8.10 10.71
C LYS A 133 -9.36 -7.11 10.91
N THR A 134 -8.42 -7.12 9.97
CA THR A 134 -7.22 -6.28 9.98
C THR A 134 -6.83 -5.85 8.56
N MET A 135 -5.82 -5.00 8.44
CA MET A 135 -5.21 -4.65 7.15
C MET A 135 -4.80 -5.87 6.30
N TYR A 136 -4.52 -7.02 6.92
CA TYR A 136 -4.16 -8.26 6.23
C TYR A 136 -5.27 -8.74 5.31
N ASP A 137 -6.53 -8.59 5.72
CA ASP A 137 -7.70 -9.07 4.97
C ASP A 137 -7.92 -8.31 3.64
N ALA A 138 -7.33 -7.11 3.51
CA ALA A 138 -7.26 -6.37 2.25
C ALA A 138 -5.93 -6.62 1.51
N LEU A 139 -4.81 -6.68 2.22
CA LEU A 139 -3.47 -6.75 1.61
C LEU A 139 -3.19 -8.12 0.99
N ALA A 140 -3.51 -9.22 1.69
CA ALA A 140 -3.20 -10.56 1.20
C ALA A 140 -3.92 -10.87 -0.13
N PRO A 141 -5.25 -10.67 -0.27
CA PRO A 141 -5.93 -10.93 -1.54
C PRO A 141 -5.45 -9.99 -2.66
N ALA A 142 -5.04 -8.75 -2.34
CA ALA A 142 -4.48 -7.82 -3.32
C ALA A 142 -3.15 -8.33 -3.90
N VAL A 143 -2.23 -8.76 -3.04
CA VAL A 143 -0.93 -9.31 -3.47
C VAL A 143 -1.14 -10.60 -4.29
N ASP A 144 -2.04 -11.47 -3.85
CA ASP A 144 -2.37 -12.70 -4.59
C ASP A 144 -2.99 -12.41 -5.97
N ALA A 145 -3.82 -11.37 -6.09
CA ALA A 145 -4.42 -10.96 -7.37
C ALA A 145 -3.38 -10.36 -8.32
N LEU A 146 -2.46 -9.54 -7.80
CA LEU A 146 -1.33 -9.00 -8.56
C LEU A 146 -0.49 -10.12 -9.18
N GLU A 147 -0.05 -11.07 -8.35
CA GLU A 147 0.81 -12.18 -8.79
C GLU A 147 0.11 -13.08 -9.83
N ARG A 148 -1.17 -13.40 -9.62
CA ARG A 148 -1.94 -14.16 -10.61
C ARG A 148 -2.05 -13.44 -11.94
N SER A 149 -2.37 -12.15 -11.93
CA SER A 149 -2.51 -11.37 -13.17
C SER A 149 -1.18 -11.26 -13.93
N LEU A 150 -0.05 -11.14 -13.23
CA LEU A 150 1.27 -11.15 -13.87
C LEU A 150 1.65 -12.53 -14.41
N ALA A 151 1.25 -13.61 -13.73
CA ALA A 151 1.48 -14.98 -14.21
C ALA A 151 0.68 -15.30 -15.49
N ASP A 152 -0.46 -14.60 -15.69
CA ASP A 152 -1.29 -14.69 -16.88
C ASP A 152 -0.88 -13.66 -17.96
N ASP A 153 0.39 -13.24 -17.99
CA ASP A 153 0.96 -12.25 -18.93
C ASP A 153 0.30 -10.86 -18.90
N GLY A 154 -0.34 -10.50 -17.80
CA GLY A 154 -0.90 -9.17 -17.59
C GLY A 154 0.19 -8.09 -17.49
N SER A 155 -0.09 -6.88 -18.01
CA SER A 155 0.78 -5.72 -17.77
C SER A 155 0.74 -5.34 -16.28
N LEU A 156 1.76 -4.59 -15.80
CA LEU A 156 1.75 -4.10 -14.41
C LEU A 156 0.49 -3.29 -14.09
N ALA A 157 0.05 -2.42 -15.00
CA ALA A 157 -1.17 -1.62 -14.82
C ALA A 157 -2.42 -2.51 -14.70
N THR A 158 -2.54 -3.55 -15.54
CA THR A 158 -3.64 -4.53 -15.45
C THR A 158 -3.58 -5.30 -14.13
N ALA A 159 -2.40 -5.74 -13.73
CA ALA A 159 -2.20 -6.52 -12.52
C ALA A 159 -2.48 -5.70 -11.25
N LEU A 160 -2.06 -4.43 -11.20
CA LEU A 160 -2.38 -3.53 -10.10
C LEU A 160 -3.86 -3.13 -10.06
N THR A 161 -4.54 -3.07 -11.23
CA THR A 161 -6.01 -2.92 -11.27
C THR A 161 -6.70 -4.11 -10.62
N ALA A 162 -6.29 -5.34 -10.94
CA ALA A 162 -6.83 -6.54 -10.30
C ALA A 162 -6.53 -6.57 -8.78
N ALA A 163 -5.34 -6.14 -8.38
CA ALA A 163 -4.96 -6.01 -6.97
C ALA A 163 -5.83 -4.97 -6.24
N ARG A 164 -6.09 -3.81 -6.86
CA ARG A 164 -6.98 -2.77 -6.32
C ARG A 164 -8.38 -3.30 -6.06
N ASP A 165 -8.95 -4.02 -7.01
CA ASP A 165 -10.31 -4.55 -6.90
C ASP A 165 -10.38 -5.65 -5.82
N ALA A 166 -9.33 -6.47 -5.70
CA ALA A 166 -9.20 -7.46 -4.63
C ALA A 166 -9.02 -6.78 -3.25
N ALA A 167 -8.22 -5.70 -3.15
CA ALA A 167 -8.05 -4.94 -1.92
C ALA A 167 -9.37 -4.32 -1.45
N ARG A 168 -10.15 -3.73 -2.36
CA ARG A 168 -11.47 -3.16 -2.07
C ARG A 168 -12.44 -4.23 -1.58
N THR A 169 -12.47 -5.39 -2.24
CA THR A 169 -13.30 -6.53 -1.83
C THR A 169 -12.90 -7.03 -0.43
N GLY A 170 -11.59 -7.17 -0.18
CA GLY A 170 -11.07 -7.59 1.13
C GLY A 170 -11.37 -6.59 2.23
N ARG A 171 -11.23 -5.29 1.95
CA ARG A 171 -11.64 -4.20 2.84
C ARG A 171 -13.11 -4.31 3.21
N ASP A 172 -13.99 -4.42 2.23
CA ASP A 172 -15.44 -4.46 2.45
C ASP A 172 -15.87 -5.70 3.22
N ALA A 173 -15.19 -6.84 2.97
CA ALA A 173 -15.42 -8.09 3.68
C ALA A 173 -15.09 -7.98 5.19
N THR A 174 -14.27 -7.00 5.63
CA THR A 174 -14.00 -6.82 7.07
C THR A 174 -15.24 -6.38 7.84
N THR A 175 -16.23 -5.74 7.19
CA THR A 175 -17.43 -5.19 7.86
C THR A 175 -18.19 -6.25 8.68
N PRO A 176 -18.57 -7.42 8.15
CA PRO A 176 -19.29 -8.45 8.91
C PRO A 176 -18.38 -9.29 9.84
N MET A 177 -17.06 -9.13 9.80
CA MET A 177 -16.15 -9.93 10.61
C MET A 177 -16.20 -9.51 12.10
N LEU A 178 -15.99 -10.49 12.97
CA LEU A 178 -15.67 -10.28 14.37
C LEU A 178 -14.17 -9.95 14.48
N ALA A 179 -13.80 -8.82 15.10
CA ALA A 179 -12.41 -8.47 15.29
C ALA A 179 -11.72 -9.40 16.30
N ARG A 180 -10.57 -9.94 15.91
CA ARG A 180 -9.75 -10.85 16.72
C ARG A 180 -8.38 -10.27 17.06
N LYS A 181 -8.05 -9.11 16.47
CA LYS A 181 -6.77 -8.41 16.65
C LYS A 181 -7.00 -6.93 16.89
N GLY A 182 -5.96 -6.27 17.41
CA GLY A 182 -5.97 -4.83 17.65
C GLY A 182 -7.01 -4.39 18.69
N ARG A 183 -7.26 -3.08 18.77
CA ARG A 183 -8.21 -2.49 19.72
C ARG A 183 -9.64 -2.95 19.51
N ALA A 184 -10.04 -3.13 18.26
CA ALA A 184 -11.38 -3.61 17.90
C ALA A 184 -11.74 -4.95 18.55
N SER A 185 -10.76 -5.81 18.82
CA SER A 185 -11.00 -7.11 19.47
C SER A 185 -11.54 -6.99 20.91
N TYR A 186 -11.27 -5.89 21.60
CA TYR A 186 -11.81 -5.67 22.96
C TYR A 186 -13.31 -5.40 22.97
N LEU A 187 -13.89 -5.06 21.81
CA LEU A 187 -15.33 -4.82 21.68
C LEU A 187 -16.15 -6.10 21.52
N GLY A 188 -15.50 -7.23 21.18
CA GLY A 188 -16.20 -8.48 20.88
C GLY A 188 -17.19 -8.30 19.72
N GLU A 189 -18.42 -8.79 19.89
CA GLU A 189 -19.49 -8.72 18.87
C GLU A 189 -19.86 -7.27 18.44
N ARG A 190 -19.58 -6.26 19.26
CA ARG A 190 -19.79 -4.86 18.89
C ARG A 190 -18.83 -4.39 17.78
N SER A 191 -17.81 -5.14 17.45
CA SER A 191 -16.97 -4.86 16.31
C SER A 191 -17.60 -5.25 14.96
N ILE A 192 -18.63 -6.08 14.97
CA ILE A 192 -19.36 -6.52 13.77
C ILE A 192 -20.18 -5.34 13.22
N GLY A 193 -20.23 -5.21 11.90
CA GLY A 193 -20.95 -4.14 11.21
C GLY A 193 -20.10 -2.90 10.92
N HIS A 194 -18.84 -2.88 11.36
CA HIS A 194 -17.91 -1.77 11.14
C HIS A 194 -16.71 -2.24 10.30
N MET A 195 -16.29 -1.44 9.33
CA MET A 195 -15.13 -1.69 8.48
C MET A 195 -13.83 -1.49 9.27
N ASP A 196 -12.79 -2.30 8.98
CA ASP A 196 -11.47 -2.09 9.57
C ASP A 196 -10.76 -0.88 8.95
N PRO A 197 -10.32 0.12 9.74
CA PRO A 197 -9.63 1.31 9.21
C PRO A 197 -8.28 1.00 8.58
N GLY A 198 -7.57 -0.03 9.08
CA GLY A 198 -6.31 -0.50 8.49
C GLY A 198 -6.52 -1.13 7.12
N ALA A 199 -7.58 -1.92 6.93
CA ALA A 199 -7.97 -2.46 5.62
C ALA A 199 -8.39 -1.35 4.65
N ALA A 200 -9.08 -0.31 5.14
CA ALA A 200 -9.41 0.86 4.32
C ALA A 200 -8.15 1.60 3.84
N SER A 201 -7.17 1.81 4.71
CA SER A 201 -5.90 2.42 4.34
C SER A 201 -5.08 1.58 3.35
N VAL A 202 -5.13 0.25 3.46
CA VAL A 202 -4.50 -0.66 2.47
C VAL A 202 -5.18 -0.55 1.11
N ALA A 203 -6.50 -0.47 1.06
CA ALA A 203 -7.20 -0.28 -0.21
C ALA A 203 -6.76 1.01 -0.91
N LEU A 204 -6.59 2.11 -0.17
CA LEU A 204 -6.04 3.37 -0.70
C LEU A 204 -4.58 3.23 -1.15
N LEU A 205 -3.77 2.46 -0.44
CA LEU A 205 -2.37 2.21 -0.83
C LEU A 205 -2.29 1.50 -2.18
N ILE A 206 -3.11 0.47 -2.39
CA ILE A 206 -3.11 -0.30 -3.64
C ILE A 206 -3.77 0.50 -4.77
N GLU A 207 -4.77 1.32 -4.48
CA GLU A 207 -5.35 2.28 -5.43
C GLU A 207 -4.28 3.23 -5.94
N ALA A 208 -3.52 3.87 -5.05
CA ALA A 208 -2.42 4.76 -5.41
C ALA A 208 -1.35 4.08 -6.29
N ALA A 209 -1.07 2.79 -6.05
CA ALA A 209 -0.15 2.01 -6.90
C ALA A 209 -0.71 1.79 -8.31
N ALA A 210 -1.99 1.45 -8.40
CA ALA A 210 -2.65 1.24 -9.69
C ALA A 210 -2.69 2.54 -10.52
N ASP A 211 -2.99 3.67 -9.89
CA ASP A 211 -3.01 4.98 -10.54
C ASP A 211 -1.61 5.38 -11.01
N ALA A 212 -0.58 5.23 -10.17
CA ALA A 212 0.80 5.53 -10.55
C ALA A 212 1.30 4.70 -11.73
N ALA A 213 0.91 3.43 -11.80
CA ALA A 213 1.27 2.56 -12.93
C ALA A 213 0.48 2.89 -14.20
N ALA A 214 -0.78 3.28 -14.08
CA ALA A 214 -1.61 3.71 -15.22
C ALA A 214 -1.08 5.01 -15.83
N ASP A 215 -0.73 5.99 -14.99
CA ASP A 215 -0.12 7.24 -15.42
C ASP A 215 1.21 7.01 -16.14
N ALA A 216 2.08 6.16 -15.56
CA ALA A 216 3.36 5.83 -16.19
C ALA A 216 3.18 5.13 -17.55
N ALA A 217 2.17 4.30 -17.69
CA ALA A 217 1.84 3.66 -18.96
C ALA A 217 1.33 4.67 -20.01
N ALA A 218 0.54 5.65 -19.57
CA ALA A 218 0.05 6.73 -20.43
C ALA A 218 1.19 7.65 -20.88
N ASP A 219 2.09 8.03 -19.96
CA ASP A 219 3.26 8.86 -20.25
C ASP A 219 4.15 8.17 -21.32
N ALA A 220 4.45 6.87 -21.13
CA ALA A 220 5.25 6.09 -22.09
C ALA A 220 4.58 5.96 -23.47
N ALA A 221 3.26 5.84 -23.51
CA ALA A 221 2.51 5.79 -24.77
C ALA A 221 2.54 7.13 -25.52
N ALA A 222 2.47 8.26 -24.80
CA ALA A 222 2.57 9.60 -25.37
C ALA A 222 3.96 9.86 -25.96
N GLU A 223 5.02 9.49 -25.24
CA GLU A 223 6.41 9.62 -25.72
C GLU A 223 6.65 8.79 -27.00
N ALA A 224 6.10 7.57 -27.05
CA ALA A 224 6.22 6.68 -28.22
C ALA A 224 5.48 7.25 -29.45
N ALA A 225 4.34 7.92 -29.24
CA ALA A 225 3.57 8.55 -30.31
C ALA A 225 4.30 9.77 -30.91
N ASP A 226 4.97 10.55 -30.06
CA ASP A 226 5.72 11.76 -30.47
C ASP A 226 7.05 11.42 -31.16
N ALA A 227 7.60 10.21 -30.90
CA ALA A 227 8.84 9.70 -31.51
C ALA A 227 8.63 9.07 -32.89
N THR A 228 7.38 8.98 -33.39
CA THR A 228 7.07 8.42 -34.71
C THR A 228 6.97 9.55 -35.73
N PRO A 229 7.92 9.64 -36.70
CA PRO A 229 8.01 10.74 -37.66
C PRO A 229 6.89 10.74 -38.72
#